data_ad1d6ece066d1c45887e62da4d500d08
#
_entry.id   ad1d6ece066d1c45887e62da4d500d08
#
_cell.length_a   1.000
_cell.length_b   1.000
_cell.length_c   1.000
_cell.angle_alpha   90.00
_cell.angle_beta   90.00
_cell.angle_gamma   90.00
#
_symmetry.space_group_name_H-M   'P 1'
#
loop_
_entity.id
_entity.type
_entity.pdbx_description
1 polymer ?
#
loop_
_entity_poly.entity_id
_entity_poly.type
_entity_poly.pdbx_seq_one_letter_code
_entity_poly.pdbx_strand_id
1 'polypeptide(L)'
;ISLGLVGSEMCIRDRLKGTAPHMTIEENMALAYLRASGKENAFFSRIRKSDKEKFRELLSQLDMGLEDRMKQPVGLLSGGQRQALTLLMATMVTPKILLLDEHTAALDPATAEKVLELTKKIIAEHHITCLMVTHNMHQALELGNRILMMDSGNIVLDLKDEEKKKMTVDSLLEQFRIQAGKRLDNDRILMSAQ
;
A
#
# COMPACT_ATOMS: atom_id res chain seq x y z
N ILE A 1 2.57 -10.72 16.02
CA ILE A 1 1.82 -11.81 15.36
C ILE A 1 1.98 -11.64 13.88
N SER A 2 2.88 -12.44 13.30
CA SER A 2 3.01 -12.55 11.85
C SER A 2 1.96 -13.56 11.37
N LEU A 3 0.75 -13.10 11.15
CA LEU A 3 -0.21 -13.87 10.37
C LEU A 3 0.15 -13.68 8.90
N GLY A 4 0.81 -14.69 8.33
CA GLY A 4 1.04 -14.74 6.90
C GLY A 4 -0.31 -14.81 6.19
N LEU A 5 -0.67 -13.75 5.50
CA LEU A 5 -1.77 -13.78 4.53
C LEU A 5 -1.36 -14.75 3.42
N VAL A 6 -1.97 -15.92 3.44
CA VAL A 6 -1.81 -16.95 2.39
C VAL A 6 -2.98 -16.76 1.44
N GLY A 7 -2.69 -16.42 0.19
CA GLY A 7 -3.71 -16.28 -0.83
C GLY A 7 -3.59 -14.97 -1.62
N SER A 8 -4.71 -14.53 -2.18
CA SER A 8 -4.83 -13.38 -3.06
C SER A 8 -4.81 -12.00 -2.37
N GLU A 9 -4.33 -11.93 -1.15
CA GLU A 9 -4.25 -10.72 -0.34
C GLU A 9 -2.80 -10.34 -0.11
N MET A 10 -2.47 -9.05 -0.28
CA MET A 10 -1.14 -8.53 -0.02
C MET A 10 -1.24 -7.32 0.91
N CYS A 11 -0.51 -7.35 2.04
CA CYS A 11 -0.40 -6.25 2.98
C CYS A 11 1.00 -5.65 2.92
N ILE A 12 1.10 -4.37 2.64
CA ILE A 12 2.35 -3.61 2.74
C ILE A 12 2.27 -2.77 4.01
N ARG A 13 2.80 -3.31 5.09
CA ARG A 13 2.68 -2.71 6.44
C ARG A 13 4.00 -2.16 6.94
N ASP A 14 5.10 -2.19 6.41
CA ASP A 14 6.26 -1.68 7.12
C ASP A 14 7.33 -1.11 6.21
N ARG A 15 7.93 -0.04 6.69
CA ARG A 15 8.92 0.79 6.02
C ARG A 15 10.18 0.05 5.59
N LEU A 16 10.40 -1.20 6.06
CA LEU A 16 11.66 -1.91 5.84
C LEU A 16 11.53 -3.42 5.49
N LYS A 17 10.35 -4.02 5.53
CA LYS A 17 10.22 -5.50 5.52
C LYS A 17 9.58 -6.12 4.27
N GLY A 18 9.21 -5.34 3.27
CA GLY A 18 8.65 -5.88 2.01
C GLY A 18 9.68 -6.51 1.08
N THR A 19 10.98 -6.33 1.37
CA THR A 19 12.09 -6.80 0.53
C THR A 19 13.20 -7.45 1.36
N ALA A 20 13.95 -8.38 0.75
CA ALA A 20 15.17 -8.94 1.29
C ALA A 20 16.37 -8.07 0.88
N PRO A 21 16.97 -7.26 1.78
CA PRO A 21 17.90 -6.20 1.42
C PRO A 21 19.23 -6.71 0.83
N HIS A 22 19.65 -7.93 1.20
CA HIS A 22 20.88 -8.56 0.71
C HIS A 22 20.70 -9.26 -0.64
N MET A 23 19.46 -9.49 -1.06
CA MET A 23 19.16 -10.07 -2.37
C MET A 23 19.05 -8.98 -3.44
N THR A 24 19.33 -9.36 -4.66
CA THR A 24 19.19 -8.48 -5.82
C THR A 24 17.74 -8.14 -6.13
N ILE A 25 17.50 -7.12 -6.95
CA ILE A 25 16.16 -6.76 -7.42
C ILE A 25 15.51 -7.97 -8.13
N GLU A 26 16.22 -8.63 -9.05
CA GLU A 26 15.68 -9.80 -9.78
C GLU A 26 15.34 -10.97 -8.87
N GLU A 27 16.11 -11.21 -7.80
CA GLU A 27 15.83 -12.27 -6.83
C GLU A 27 14.62 -11.94 -5.97
N ASN A 28 14.46 -10.68 -5.50
CA ASN A 28 13.28 -10.23 -4.78
C ASN A 28 12.01 -10.38 -5.64
N MET A 29 12.05 -9.97 -6.91
CA MET A 29 10.93 -10.12 -7.83
C MET A 29 10.60 -11.58 -8.09
N ALA A 30 11.61 -12.44 -8.25
CA ALA A 30 11.40 -13.87 -8.43
C ALA A 30 10.70 -14.50 -7.24
N LEU A 31 11.13 -14.18 -6.01
CA LEU A 31 10.47 -14.65 -4.79
C LEU A 31 9.01 -14.21 -4.70
N ALA A 32 8.74 -12.92 -5.00
CA ALA A 32 7.39 -12.39 -5.01
C ALA A 32 6.50 -13.11 -6.05
N TYR A 33 7.01 -13.30 -7.25
CA TYR A 33 6.30 -13.98 -8.32
C TYR A 33 5.98 -15.44 -7.98
N LEU A 34 6.96 -16.17 -7.45
CA LEU A 34 6.80 -17.57 -7.06
C LEU A 34 5.75 -17.72 -5.94
N ARG A 35 5.81 -16.86 -4.94
CA ARG A 35 4.84 -16.83 -3.83
C ARG A 35 3.42 -16.54 -4.34
N ALA A 36 3.25 -15.56 -5.21
CA ALA A 36 1.95 -15.14 -5.71
C ALA A 36 1.35 -16.13 -6.71
N SER A 37 2.19 -16.87 -7.47
CA SER A 37 1.74 -17.83 -8.48
C SER A 37 1.31 -19.19 -7.91
N GLY A 38 1.46 -19.44 -6.59
CA GLY A 38 1.02 -20.68 -5.92
C GLY A 38 1.75 -21.95 -6.39
N LYS A 39 2.88 -21.84 -7.06
CA LYS A 39 3.65 -22.98 -7.52
C LYS A 39 4.42 -23.59 -6.36
N GLU A 40 3.96 -24.72 -5.85
CA GLU A 40 4.54 -25.45 -4.70
C GLU A 40 6.05 -25.81 -4.87
N ASN A 41 6.54 -25.95 -6.11
CA ASN A 41 7.93 -26.28 -6.43
C ASN A 41 8.83 -25.05 -6.68
N ALA A 42 8.46 -23.91 -6.10
CA ALA A 42 9.14 -22.63 -6.30
C ALA A 42 10.62 -22.64 -5.88
N PHE A 43 11.01 -23.39 -4.86
CA PHE A 43 12.38 -23.45 -4.34
C PHE A 43 13.40 -24.02 -5.33
N PHE A 44 12.98 -24.79 -6.32
CA PHE A 44 13.87 -25.39 -7.33
C PHE A 44 13.72 -24.80 -8.71
N SER A 45 12.85 -23.81 -8.91
CA SER A 45 12.68 -23.21 -10.22
C SER A 45 13.75 -22.15 -10.47
N ARG A 46 14.67 -22.47 -11.38
CA ARG A 46 15.66 -21.51 -11.87
C ARG A 46 14.93 -20.38 -12.61
N ILE A 47 15.25 -19.10 -12.27
CA ILE A 47 14.75 -17.93 -12.99
C ILE A 47 15.11 -18.08 -14.47
N ARG A 48 14.12 -18.18 -15.34
CA ARG A 48 14.30 -18.30 -16.77
C ARG A 48 14.66 -16.96 -17.40
N LYS A 49 15.25 -16.99 -18.58
CA LYS A 49 15.56 -15.75 -19.33
C LYS A 49 14.28 -14.94 -19.61
N SER A 50 13.19 -15.61 -19.98
CA SER A 50 11.87 -15.00 -20.18
C SER A 50 11.32 -14.30 -18.92
N ASP A 51 11.58 -14.84 -17.72
CA ASP A 51 11.12 -14.22 -16.47
C ASP A 51 11.90 -12.91 -16.22
N LYS A 52 13.20 -12.89 -16.53
CA LYS A 52 14.04 -11.69 -16.40
C LYS A 52 13.62 -10.59 -17.37
N GLU A 53 13.25 -10.95 -18.61
CA GLU A 53 12.74 -10.00 -19.59
C GLU A 53 11.42 -9.38 -19.10
N LYS A 54 10.50 -10.21 -18.61
CA LYS A 54 9.25 -9.75 -17.98
C LYS A 54 9.49 -8.84 -16.76
N PHE A 55 10.45 -9.19 -15.90
CA PHE A 55 10.79 -8.34 -14.75
C PHE A 55 11.35 -7.00 -15.18
N ARG A 56 12.20 -6.98 -16.22
CA ARG A 56 12.74 -5.74 -16.79
C ARG A 56 11.60 -4.83 -17.31
N GLU A 57 10.67 -5.39 -18.05
CA GLU A 57 9.50 -4.66 -18.57
C GLU A 57 8.64 -4.08 -17.43
N LEU A 58 8.37 -4.87 -16.38
CA LEU A 58 7.64 -4.39 -15.21
C LEU A 58 8.41 -3.27 -14.48
N LEU A 59 9.71 -3.40 -14.31
CA LEU A 59 10.55 -2.39 -13.66
C LEU A 59 10.61 -1.08 -14.45
N SER A 60 10.64 -1.14 -15.79
CA SER A 60 10.65 0.06 -16.63
C SER A 60 9.40 0.92 -16.47
N GLN A 61 8.26 0.33 -16.06
CA GLN A 61 7.02 1.07 -15.78
C GLN A 61 7.14 1.99 -14.56
N LEU A 62 8.13 1.74 -13.68
CA LEU A 62 8.36 2.57 -12.50
C LEU A 62 9.05 3.89 -12.82
N ASP A 63 9.69 4.01 -13.99
CA ASP A 63 10.48 5.19 -14.42
C ASP A 63 11.53 5.62 -13.37
N MET A 64 12.23 4.63 -12.80
CA MET A 64 13.24 4.82 -11.73
C MET A 64 14.61 4.25 -12.07
N GLY A 65 14.81 3.76 -13.31
CA GLY A 65 16.07 3.16 -13.79
C GLY A 65 16.43 1.84 -13.09
N LEU A 66 15.43 1.13 -12.55
CA LEU A 66 15.66 -0.15 -11.84
C LEU A 66 15.85 -1.31 -12.84
N GLU A 67 15.29 -1.21 -14.02
CA GLU A 67 15.41 -2.17 -15.13
C GLU A 67 16.83 -2.44 -15.56
N ASP A 68 17.72 -1.45 -15.42
CA ASP A 68 19.14 -1.58 -15.76
C ASP A 68 20.00 -2.05 -14.58
N ARG A 69 19.43 -2.08 -13.37
CA ARG A 69 20.13 -2.41 -12.13
C ARG A 69 19.62 -3.67 -11.46
N MET A 70 19.02 -4.60 -12.21
CA MET A 70 18.36 -5.80 -11.66
C MET A 70 19.26 -6.68 -10.78
N LYS A 71 20.58 -6.64 -10.99
CA LYS A 71 21.57 -7.37 -10.17
C LYS A 71 22.05 -6.61 -8.94
N GLN A 72 21.57 -5.39 -8.74
CA GLN A 72 21.94 -4.59 -7.57
C GLN A 72 21.18 -5.11 -6.34
N PRO A 73 21.83 -5.22 -5.17
CA PRO A 73 21.15 -5.51 -3.90
C PRO A 73 20.13 -4.45 -3.56
N VAL A 74 18.93 -4.88 -3.14
CA VAL A 74 17.81 -3.97 -2.81
C VAL A 74 18.17 -3.04 -1.64
N GLY A 75 19.07 -3.46 -0.74
CA GLY A 75 19.55 -2.64 0.35
C GLY A 75 20.21 -1.32 -0.08
N LEU A 76 20.69 -1.23 -1.33
CA LEU A 76 21.31 -0.03 -1.90
C LEU A 76 20.31 0.92 -2.60
N LEU A 77 19.04 0.57 -2.64
CA LEU A 77 18.00 1.41 -3.21
C LEU A 77 17.59 2.52 -2.24
N SER A 78 17.18 3.67 -2.79
CA SER A 78 16.54 4.71 -1.98
C SER A 78 15.22 4.22 -1.37
N GLY A 79 14.71 4.90 -0.35
CA GLY A 79 13.41 4.58 0.26
C GLY A 79 12.28 4.49 -0.76
N GLY A 80 12.17 5.49 -1.64
CA GLY A 80 11.15 5.53 -2.68
C GLY A 80 11.29 4.43 -3.73
N GLN A 81 12.52 4.15 -4.19
CA GLN A 81 12.78 3.05 -5.11
C GLN A 81 12.39 1.70 -4.51
N ARG A 82 12.70 1.49 -3.22
CA ARG A 82 12.33 0.27 -2.51
C ARG A 82 10.81 0.17 -2.34
N GLN A 83 10.15 1.28 -2.05
CA GLN A 83 8.69 1.32 -1.90
C GLN A 83 7.99 1.02 -3.22
N ALA A 84 8.42 1.65 -4.33
CA ALA A 84 7.91 1.37 -5.67
C ALA A 84 8.13 -0.10 -6.07
N LEU A 85 9.33 -0.65 -5.81
CA LEU A 85 9.62 -2.07 -6.03
C LEU A 85 8.69 -2.97 -5.21
N THR A 86 8.45 -2.64 -3.92
CA THR A 86 7.55 -3.41 -3.05
C THR A 86 6.12 -3.40 -3.59
N LEU A 87 5.63 -2.25 -4.02
CA LEU A 87 4.31 -2.12 -4.64
C LEU A 87 4.21 -2.95 -5.92
N LEU A 88 5.21 -2.87 -6.80
CA LEU A 88 5.29 -3.66 -8.02
C LEU A 88 5.24 -5.16 -7.71
N MET A 89 6.06 -5.63 -6.77
CA MET A 89 6.08 -7.03 -6.33
C MET A 89 4.72 -7.49 -5.78
N ALA A 90 4.03 -6.62 -5.05
CA ALA A 90 2.71 -6.89 -4.49
C ALA A 90 1.61 -7.04 -5.56
N THR A 91 1.82 -6.45 -6.73
CA THR A 91 0.84 -6.35 -7.82
C THR A 91 1.23 -7.11 -9.09
N MET A 92 2.41 -7.76 -9.13
CA MET A 92 2.86 -8.60 -10.26
C MET A 92 1.87 -9.71 -10.65
N VAL A 93 1.18 -10.24 -9.66
CA VAL A 93 -0.01 -11.08 -9.81
C VAL A 93 -1.13 -10.31 -9.14
N THR A 94 -2.14 -9.92 -9.90
CA THR A 94 -3.23 -9.06 -9.44
C THR A 94 -3.88 -9.62 -8.18
N PRO A 95 -3.77 -8.96 -7.02
CA PRO A 95 -4.40 -9.41 -5.80
C PRO A 95 -5.90 -9.09 -5.79
N LYS A 96 -6.71 -9.82 -5.05
CA LYS A 96 -8.12 -9.48 -4.84
C LYS A 96 -8.29 -8.20 -4.01
N ILE A 97 -7.39 -7.98 -3.07
CA ILE A 97 -7.33 -6.78 -2.24
C ILE A 97 -5.89 -6.37 -2.00
N LEU A 98 -5.62 -5.07 -2.05
CA LEU A 98 -4.34 -4.46 -1.71
C LEU A 98 -4.52 -3.63 -0.44
N LEU A 99 -3.74 -3.95 0.59
CA LEU A 99 -3.74 -3.23 1.86
C LEU A 99 -2.47 -2.38 1.96
N LEU A 100 -2.61 -1.06 2.04
CA LEU A 100 -1.53 -0.09 2.14
C LEU A 100 -1.61 0.63 3.48
N ASP A 101 -0.60 0.47 4.33
CA ASP A 101 -0.53 1.11 5.64
C ASP A 101 0.59 2.15 5.63
N GLU A 102 0.22 3.43 5.55
CA GLU A 102 1.11 4.59 5.53
C GLU A 102 2.32 4.45 4.59
N HIS A 103 2.13 3.83 3.45
CA HIS A 103 3.21 3.37 2.57
C HIS A 103 4.10 4.48 1.99
N THR A 104 3.73 5.76 2.15
CA THR A 104 4.54 6.93 1.70
C THR A 104 5.05 7.80 2.85
N ALA A 105 4.72 7.50 4.11
CA ALA A 105 4.99 8.38 5.25
C ALA A 105 6.49 8.64 5.53
N ALA A 106 7.37 7.72 5.10
CA ALA A 106 8.82 7.84 5.31
C ALA A 106 9.58 8.43 4.11
N LEU A 107 8.88 8.88 3.08
CA LEU A 107 9.46 9.41 1.86
C LEU A 107 9.46 10.93 1.89
N ASP A 108 10.42 11.53 1.18
CA ASP A 108 10.35 12.96 0.89
C ASP A 108 9.13 13.28 0.01
N PRO A 109 8.61 14.53 0.04
CA PRO A 109 7.36 14.88 -0.61
C PRO A 109 7.32 14.55 -2.11
N ALA A 110 8.39 14.82 -2.84
CA ALA A 110 8.45 14.59 -4.28
C ALA A 110 8.45 13.09 -4.63
N THR A 111 9.15 12.30 -3.83
CA THR A 111 9.16 10.83 -3.99
C THR A 111 7.83 10.21 -3.56
N ALA A 112 7.21 10.72 -2.48
CA ALA A 112 5.89 10.28 -2.02
C ALA A 112 4.82 10.49 -3.10
N GLU A 113 4.82 11.64 -3.76
CA GLU A 113 3.90 11.96 -4.85
C GLU A 113 4.05 10.98 -6.02
N LYS A 114 5.28 10.71 -6.47
CA LYS A 114 5.55 9.72 -7.53
C LYS A 114 5.05 8.32 -7.18
N VAL A 115 5.27 7.88 -5.93
CA VAL A 115 4.80 6.56 -5.48
C VAL A 115 3.27 6.53 -5.41
N LEU A 116 2.61 7.62 -5.00
CA LEU A 116 1.15 7.72 -5.00
C LEU A 116 0.57 7.67 -6.41
N GLU A 117 1.14 8.41 -7.35
CA GLU A 117 0.72 8.38 -8.76
C GLU A 117 0.87 6.97 -9.36
N LEU A 118 2.00 6.30 -9.08
CA LEU A 118 2.20 4.92 -9.47
C LEU A 118 1.16 3.99 -8.85
N THR A 119 0.83 4.19 -7.57
CA THR A 119 -0.21 3.43 -6.86
C THR A 119 -1.57 3.60 -7.53
N LYS A 120 -1.97 4.85 -7.83
CA LYS A 120 -3.21 5.15 -8.56
C LYS A 120 -3.26 4.43 -9.91
N LYS A 121 -2.18 4.53 -10.68
CA LYS A 121 -2.05 3.91 -12.00
C LYS A 121 -2.24 2.40 -11.92
N ILE A 122 -1.50 1.70 -11.06
CA ILE A 122 -1.57 0.25 -10.91
C ILE A 122 -2.97 -0.20 -10.46
N ILE A 123 -3.58 0.49 -9.48
CA ILE A 123 -4.93 0.17 -9.01
C ILE A 123 -5.95 0.32 -10.12
N ALA A 124 -5.87 1.39 -10.93
CA ALA A 124 -6.80 1.66 -12.01
C ALA A 124 -6.64 0.64 -13.16
N GLU A 125 -5.41 0.37 -13.59
CA GLU A 125 -5.11 -0.56 -14.69
C GLU A 125 -5.54 -2.01 -14.40
N HIS A 126 -5.37 -2.43 -13.15
CA HIS A 126 -5.68 -3.81 -12.74
C HIS A 126 -7.01 -3.95 -12.00
N HIS A 127 -7.79 -2.87 -11.86
CA HIS A 127 -9.08 -2.84 -11.15
C HIS A 127 -9.00 -3.45 -9.73
N ILE A 128 -7.93 -3.13 -8.99
CA ILE A 128 -7.65 -3.70 -7.67
C ILE A 128 -8.52 -3.01 -6.62
N THR A 129 -9.20 -3.78 -5.77
CA THR A 129 -9.78 -3.24 -4.54
C THR A 129 -8.65 -2.87 -3.58
N CYS A 130 -8.58 -1.60 -3.19
CA CYS A 130 -7.51 -1.10 -2.32
C CYS A 130 -8.08 -0.50 -1.03
N LEU A 131 -7.49 -0.89 0.10
CA LEU A 131 -7.69 -0.23 1.39
C LEU A 131 -6.38 0.44 1.79
N MET A 132 -6.39 1.78 1.86
CA MET A 132 -5.23 2.58 2.22
C MET A 132 -5.45 3.25 3.57
N VAL A 133 -4.49 3.09 4.47
CA VAL A 133 -4.43 3.84 5.73
C VAL A 133 -3.47 5.02 5.54
N THR A 134 -3.92 6.21 5.89
CA THR A 134 -3.12 7.43 5.87
C THR A 134 -3.56 8.37 6.98
N HIS A 135 -2.62 9.10 7.57
CA HIS A 135 -2.89 10.22 8.47
C HIS A 135 -2.95 11.57 7.73
N ASN A 136 -2.68 11.58 6.42
CA ASN A 136 -2.72 12.80 5.60
C ASN A 136 -4.13 13.03 5.05
N MET A 137 -4.82 14.06 5.57
CA MET A 137 -6.20 14.38 5.21
C MET A 137 -6.36 14.79 3.74
N HIS A 138 -5.36 15.44 3.14
CA HIS A 138 -5.37 15.78 1.71
C HIS A 138 -5.35 14.50 0.87
N GLN A 139 -4.47 13.56 1.18
CA GLN A 139 -4.42 12.27 0.51
C GLN A 139 -5.74 11.49 0.67
N ALA A 140 -6.34 11.49 1.86
CA ALA A 140 -7.61 10.84 2.10
C ALA A 140 -8.74 11.41 1.23
N LEU A 141 -8.77 12.74 1.04
CA LEU A 141 -9.75 13.40 0.18
C LEU A 141 -9.47 13.19 -1.31
N GLU A 142 -8.22 13.11 -1.71
CA GLU A 142 -7.83 12.97 -3.11
C GLU A 142 -7.94 11.52 -3.61
N LEU A 143 -7.52 10.56 -2.77
CA LEU A 143 -7.42 9.15 -3.15
C LEU A 143 -8.71 8.39 -2.84
N GLY A 144 -8.97 7.37 -3.67
CA GLY A 144 -10.11 6.46 -3.48
C GLY A 144 -11.48 7.11 -3.65
N ASN A 145 -12.51 6.31 -3.53
CA ASN A 145 -13.92 6.72 -3.66
C ASN A 145 -14.69 6.71 -2.34
N ARG A 146 -14.06 6.26 -1.25
CA ARG A 146 -14.68 6.19 0.09
C ARG A 146 -13.65 6.54 1.17
N ILE A 147 -14.06 7.29 2.19
CA ILE A 147 -13.26 7.60 3.36
C ILE A 147 -13.92 6.97 4.58
N LEU A 148 -13.12 6.21 5.33
CA LEU A 148 -13.49 5.70 6.64
C LEU A 148 -12.59 6.39 7.67
N MET A 149 -13.15 7.11 8.62
CA MET A 149 -12.41 7.60 9.78
C MET A 149 -12.65 6.69 10.95
N MET A 150 -11.58 6.35 11.65
CA MET A 150 -11.63 5.46 12.79
C MET A 150 -11.13 6.16 14.05
N ASP A 151 -11.82 5.91 15.15
CA ASP A 151 -11.39 6.28 16.48
C ASP A 151 -11.68 5.14 17.46
N SER A 152 -10.67 4.82 18.29
CA SER A 152 -10.77 3.79 19.34
C SER A 152 -11.39 2.47 18.86
N GLY A 153 -10.95 2.00 17.66
CA GLY A 153 -11.39 0.75 17.06
C GLY A 153 -12.77 0.77 16.38
N ASN A 154 -13.40 1.94 16.26
CA ASN A 154 -14.71 2.09 15.61
C ASN A 154 -14.67 3.06 14.46
N ILE A 155 -15.54 2.83 13.47
CA ILE A 155 -15.75 3.76 12.37
C ILE A 155 -16.65 4.89 12.90
N VAL A 156 -16.11 6.11 12.94
CA VAL A 156 -16.82 7.32 13.39
C VAL A 156 -17.34 8.15 12.23
N LEU A 157 -16.79 7.98 11.03
CA LEU A 157 -17.24 8.67 9.83
C LEU A 157 -17.07 7.75 8.62
N ASP A 158 -18.07 7.70 7.74
CA ASP A 158 -18.10 6.95 6.48
C ASP A 158 -18.63 7.85 5.38
N LEU A 159 -17.78 8.30 4.48
CA LEU A 159 -18.10 9.20 3.37
C LEU A 159 -17.87 8.49 2.04
N LYS A 160 -18.82 8.59 1.14
CA LYS A 160 -18.78 7.96 -0.19
C LYS A 160 -18.96 9.01 -1.27
N ASP A 161 -18.32 8.76 -2.41
CA ASP A 161 -18.51 9.43 -3.70
C ASP A 161 -18.88 10.93 -3.61
N GLU A 162 -20.15 11.26 -3.74
CA GLU A 162 -20.64 12.63 -3.79
C GLU A 162 -20.53 13.39 -2.46
N GLU A 163 -20.63 12.70 -1.32
CA GLU A 163 -20.41 13.31 0.00
C GLU A 163 -18.94 13.68 0.16
N LYS A 164 -18.05 12.76 -0.23
CA LYS A 164 -16.60 12.97 -0.21
C LYS A 164 -16.19 14.18 -1.08
N LYS A 165 -16.74 14.30 -2.32
CA LYS A 165 -16.41 15.40 -3.24
C LYS A 165 -16.74 16.79 -2.71
N LYS A 166 -17.69 16.89 -1.80
CA LYS A 166 -18.10 18.15 -1.17
C LYS A 166 -17.27 18.52 0.05
N MET A 167 -16.41 17.61 0.51
CA MET A 167 -15.61 17.81 1.71
C MET A 167 -14.34 18.59 1.45
N THR A 168 -14.01 19.47 2.37
CA THR A 168 -12.68 20.08 2.51
C THR A 168 -11.95 19.45 3.69
N VAL A 169 -10.63 19.67 3.79
CA VAL A 169 -9.86 19.18 4.95
C VAL A 169 -10.42 19.72 6.25
N ASP A 170 -10.76 21.01 6.29
CA ASP A 170 -11.32 21.65 7.51
C ASP A 170 -12.67 21.04 7.89
N SER A 171 -13.56 20.84 6.93
CA SER A 171 -14.87 20.22 7.19
C SER A 171 -14.74 18.75 7.62
N LEU A 172 -13.76 18.03 7.08
CA LEU A 172 -13.48 16.65 7.48
C LEU A 172 -12.99 16.57 8.93
N LEU A 173 -12.05 17.45 9.31
CA LEU A 173 -11.54 17.55 10.67
C LEU A 173 -12.62 17.97 11.67
N GLU A 174 -13.48 18.90 11.29
CA GLU A 174 -14.59 19.34 12.16
C GLU A 174 -15.61 18.21 12.38
N GLN A 175 -15.98 17.49 11.32
CA GLN A 175 -16.86 16.32 11.47
C GLN A 175 -16.25 15.25 12.36
N PHE A 176 -14.95 15.00 12.24
CA PHE A 176 -14.25 14.07 13.12
C PHE A 176 -14.34 14.50 14.58
N ARG A 177 -14.05 15.78 14.90
CA ARG A 177 -14.13 16.31 16.26
C ARG A 177 -15.53 16.15 16.85
N ILE A 178 -16.58 16.47 16.07
CA ILE A 178 -17.97 16.34 16.49
C ILE A 178 -18.32 14.87 16.79
N GLN A 179 -17.93 13.94 15.92
CA GLN A 179 -18.28 12.53 16.09
C GLN A 179 -17.48 11.86 17.21
N ALA A 180 -16.18 12.13 17.31
CA ALA A 180 -15.34 11.64 18.39
C ALA A 180 -15.76 12.24 19.74
N GLY A 181 -16.10 13.54 19.80
CA GLY A 181 -16.59 14.20 21.00
C GLY A 181 -17.91 13.63 21.51
N LYS A 182 -18.92 13.45 20.66
CA LYS A 182 -20.19 12.83 21.01
C LYS A 182 -20.04 11.44 21.62
N ARG A 183 -19.06 10.70 21.18
CA ARG A 183 -18.80 9.35 21.67
C ARG A 183 -18.17 9.36 23.06
N LEU A 184 -17.18 10.23 23.30
CA LEU A 184 -16.59 10.41 24.62
C LEU A 184 -17.62 10.82 25.67
N ASP A 185 -18.59 11.65 25.28
CA ASP A 185 -19.71 12.05 26.17
C ASP A 185 -20.62 10.85 26.45
N ASN A 186 -20.97 10.04 25.47
CA ASN A 186 -21.78 8.84 25.67
C ASN A 186 -21.07 7.80 26.57
N ASP A 187 -19.77 7.57 26.38
CA ASP A 187 -19.03 6.64 27.23
C ASP A 187 -18.92 7.13 28.67
N ARG A 188 -18.78 8.46 28.89
CA ARG A 188 -18.82 9.05 30.23
C ARG A 188 -20.19 8.89 30.92
N ILE A 189 -21.28 9.08 30.17
CA ILE A 189 -22.63 8.89 30.70
C ILE A 189 -22.88 7.43 31.12
N LEU A 190 -22.41 6.47 30.29
CA LEU A 190 -22.52 5.04 30.61
C LEU A 190 -21.69 4.64 31.83
N MET A 191 -20.51 5.23 32.04
CA MET A 191 -19.68 4.96 33.21
C MET A 191 -20.18 5.67 34.49
N SER A 192 -20.95 6.74 34.36
CA SER A 192 -21.55 7.43 35.51
C SER A 192 -22.88 6.83 35.99
N ALA A 193 -23.43 5.88 35.24
CA ALA A 193 -24.69 5.20 35.54
C ALA A 193 -24.48 3.82 36.22
N GLN A 194 -23.26 3.46 36.57
CA GLN A 194 -22.88 2.32 37.41
C GLN A 194 -22.46 2.80 38.81
#